data_2f229f9e3886ce0775afc4b42eca8c4c
#
_entry.id   2f229f9e3886ce0775afc4b42eca8c4c
#
_cell.length_a   1.000
_cell.length_b   1.000
_cell.length_c   1.000
_cell.angle_alpha   90.00
_cell.angle_beta   90.00
_cell.angle_gamma   90.00
#
_symmetry.space_group_name_H-M   'P 1'
#
loop_
_entity.id
_entity.type
_entity.pdbx_description
1 polymer ?
#
loop_
_entity_poly.entity_id
_entity_poly.type
_entity_poly.pdbx_seq_one_letter_code
_entity_poly.pdbx_strand_id
1 'polypeptide(L)'
;MGTIVYVDGFDDYTAAQATEQGWSQGFNNMQTGIFGGQCARHSQATITRNIPSDSRYTFSLAWRHVSGTGSNAAIFREGSTVHATCSWSGNTLYFNGASFTGASVSASSGIWYHIEIDLTVANSPNGAYTFKVNQQVIGSATGIDTQNGGTGVINTFCTSTSTNQICDIDDLVLIKGGGSVGDCRVITQYPSGNGQTNFAGSDGNQTDNYLLVDEAAGHNSDTDYVVGSVRGSRETYDFPDLGVTGSVRCVSIVPVSKRDGTAARRTTSVIHRGLADYDGWSELSTGANYVPNAHLYENDPLTGASWSIADINSSWFGVCVDRRSFVLSAVVA
;
A
#
# COMPACT_ATOMS: atom_id res chain seq x y z
N MET A 1 -4.35 15.56 -9.90
CA MET A 1 -3.57 14.71 -8.99
C MET A 1 -3.78 13.28 -9.48
N GLY A 2 -2.74 12.47 -9.50
CA GLY A 2 -2.89 11.05 -9.84
C GLY A 2 -3.69 10.29 -8.77
N THR A 3 -3.90 9.02 -9.02
CA THR A 3 -4.66 8.11 -8.14
C THR A 3 -3.72 7.31 -7.27
N ILE A 4 -3.95 7.23 -5.96
CA ILE A 4 -3.23 6.34 -5.06
C ILE A 4 -3.64 4.90 -5.40
N VAL A 5 -2.67 4.07 -5.75
CA VAL A 5 -2.91 2.67 -6.15
C VAL A 5 -2.38 1.66 -5.15
N TYR A 6 -1.56 2.11 -4.22
CA TYR A 6 -1.02 1.28 -3.15
C TYR A 6 -0.53 2.12 -1.98
N VAL A 7 -0.79 1.62 -0.77
CA VAL A 7 -0.22 2.11 0.49
C VAL A 7 0.21 0.93 1.33
N ASP A 8 1.31 1.08 2.08
CA ASP A 8 1.83 0.03 2.96
C ASP A 8 2.62 0.66 4.11
N GLY A 9 2.15 0.45 5.34
CA GLY A 9 2.85 0.82 6.57
C GLY A 9 3.64 -0.34 7.17
N PHE A 10 3.57 -1.54 6.55
CA PHE A 10 4.25 -2.76 7.00
C PHE A 10 3.86 -3.24 8.40
N ASP A 11 2.77 -2.73 8.96
CA ASP A 11 2.34 -3.02 10.33
C ASP A 11 1.43 -4.25 10.44
N ASP A 12 0.68 -4.59 9.38
CA ASP A 12 -0.46 -5.51 9.39
C ASP A 12 -0.12 -6.94 8.96
N TYR A 13 1.18 -7.27 8.82
CA TYR A 13 1.62 -8.62 8.47
C TYR A 13 3.04 -8.92 8.94
N THR A 14 3.36 -10.21 9.06
CA THR A 14 4.72 -10.67 9.34
C THR A 14 5.60 -10.64 8.09
N ALA A 15 6.91 -10.64 8.27
CA ALA A 15 7.86 -10.72 7.15
C ALA A 15 7.59 -11.92 6.21
N ALA A 16 7.13 -13.04 6.74
CA ALA A 16 6.79 -14.25 5.97
C ALA A 16 5.50 -14.06 5.15
N GLN A 17 4.53 -13.31 5.68
CA GLN A 17 3.24 -13.04 5.03
C GLN A 17 3.32 -11.95 3.93
N ALA A 18 4.46 -11.30 3.75
CA ALA A 18 4.63 -10.28 2.72
C ALA A 18 4.28 -10.78 1.30
N THR A 19 4.48 -12.07 1.02
CA THR A 19 4.09 -12.66 -0.27
C THR A 19 2.57 -12.71 -0.47
N GLU A 20 1.80 -12.82 0.59
CA GLU A 20 0.33 -12.74 0.56
C GLU A 20 -0.12 -11.31 0.21
N GLN A 21 0.62 -10.30 0.68
CA GLN A 21 0.42 -8.90 0.32
C GLN A 21 0.81 -8.56 -1.13
N GLY A 22 1.32 -9.53 -1.89
CA GLY A 22 1.70 -9.35 -3.30
C GLY A 22 3.15 -8.93 -3.52
N TRP A 23 4.01 -9.01 -2.51
CA TRP A 23 5.45 -8.89 -2.66
C TRP A 23 6.04 -10.16 -3.29
N SER A 24 7.09 -10.04 -4.09
CA SER A 24 7.69 -11.18 -4.80
C SER A 24 8.33 -12.22 -3.87
N GLN A 25 8.64 -11.81 -2.66
CA GLN A 25 9.19 -12.65 -1.58
C GLN A 25 9.00 -11.98 -0.22
N GLY A 26 9.18 -12.73 0.86
CA GLY A 26 9.18 -12.20 2.22
C GLY A 26 10.35 -11.26 2.49
N PHE A 27 10.18 -10.39 3.47
CA PHE A 27 11.25 -9.58 4.03
C PHE A 27 12.12 -10.42 4.96
N ASN A 28 13.32 -9.95 5.28
CA ASN A 28 14.19 -10.67 6.22
C ASN A 28 13.59 -10.68 7.64
N ASN A 29 13.08 -9.54 8.08
CA ASN A 29 12.32 -9.38 9.32
C ASN A 29 11.59 -8.03 9.33
N MET A 30 10.72 -7.83 10.31
CA MET A 30 10.17 -6.53 10.64
C MET A 30 11.00 -5.88 11.74
N GLN A 31 11.09 -4.56 11.74
CA GLN A 31 11.82 -3.75 12.71
C GLN A 31 10.93 -2.60 13.18
N THR A 32 11.38 -1.85 14.18
CA THR A 32 10.68 -0.62 14.58
C THR A 32 10.75 0.43 13.46
N GLY A 33 9.59 0.87 13.03
CA GLY A 33 9.38 1.88 12.00
C GLY A 33 9.78 3.30 12.41
N ILE A 34 9.65 4.24 11.46
CA ILE A 34 10.08 5.63 11.65
C ILE A 34 9.24 6.35 12.73
N PHE A 35 7.95 6.02 12.86
CA PHE A 35 7.03 6.63 13.84
C PHE A 35 6.55 5.66 14.94
N GLY A 36 7.25 4.57 15.17
CA GLY A 36 6.80 3.42 15.94
C GLY A 36 6.22 2.37 14.98
N GLY A 37 5.39 1.42 15.43
CA GLY A 37 4.91 0.36 14.55
C GLY A 37 6.05 -0.49 13.99
N GLN A 38 5.85 -1.02 12.79
CA GLN A 38 6.82 -1.87 12.09
C GLN A 38 7.31 -1.20 10.80
N CYS A 39 8.47 -1.61 10.34
CA CYS A 39 8.99 -1.35 9.00
C CYS A 39 9.56 -2.64 8.41
N ALA A 40 9.60 -2.74 7.10
CA ALA A 40 10.16 -3.89 6.43
C ALA A 40 11.68 -3.77 6.29
N ARG A 41 12.41 -4.74 6.84
CA ARG A 41 13.86 -4.88 6.66
C ARG A 41 14.18 -5.91 5.60
N HIS A 42 15.01 -5.55 4.66
CA HIS A 42 15.52 -6.52 3.69
C HIS A 42 17.03 -6.41 3.48
N SER A 43 17.64 -7.55 3.13
CA SER A 43 19.05 -7.68 2.80
C SER A 43 19.24 -8.71 1.70
N GLN A 44 20.26 -8.51 0.88
CA GLN A 44 20.70 -9.45 -0.15
C GLN A 44 19.60 -9.88 -1.12
N ALA A 45 18.64 -9.03 -1.38
CA ALA A 45 17.46 -9.35 -2.16
C ALA A 45 17.02 -8.21 -3.07
N THR A 46 16.35 -8.57 -4.13
CA THR A 46 15.51 -7.68 -4.92
C THR A 46 14.07 -8.03 -4.64
N ILE A 47 13.34 -7.12 -4.02
CA ILE A 47 11.94 -7.31 -3.67
C ILE A 47 11.10 -6.47 -4.60
N THR A 48 10.11 -7.06 -5.24
CA THR A 48 9.27 -6.41 -6.24
C THR A 48 7.80 -6.53 -5.90
N ARG A 49 7.04 -5.54 -6.37
CA ARG A 49 5.59 -5.56 -6.38
C ARG A 49 5.07 -5.11 -7.74
N ASN A 50 4.18 -5.89 -8.33
CA ASN A 50 3.49 -5.49 -9.54
C ASN A 50 2.47 -4.41 -9.24
N ILE A 51 2.41 -3.41 -10.10
CA ILE A 51 1.50 -2.27 -10.01
C ILE A 51 0.80 -2.03 -11.36
N PRO A 52 -0.36 -1.37 -11.39
CA PRO A 52 -1.02 -1.04 -12.66
C PRO A 52 -0.10 -0.24 -13.58
N SER A 53 -0.02 -0.61 -14.85
CA SER A 53 0.86 0.07 -15.82
C SER A 53 0.46 1.53 -16.05
N ASP A 54 1.44 2.42 -16.03
CA ASP A 54 1.30 3.84 -16.42
C ASP A 54 2.67 4.42 -16.80
N SER A 55 2.67 5.45 -17.62
CA SER A 55 3.90 6.15 -17.99
C SER A 55 4.40 7.10 -16.91
N ARG A 56 3.58 7.41 -15.90
CA ARG A 56 3.95 8.31 -14.81
C ARG A 56 3.56 7.76 -13.46
N TYR A 57 4.52 7.75 -12.55
CA TYR A 57 4.33 7.37 -11.17
C TYR A 57 5.06 8.30 -10.21
N THR A 58 4.44 8.51 -9.03
CA THR A 58 5.17 8.97 -7.85
C THR A 58 5.33 7.81 -6.89
N PHE A 59 6.57 7.57 -6.45
CA PHE A 59 6.91 6.68 -5.34
C PHE A 59 7.31 7.55 -4.14
N SER A 60 6.60 7.40 -3.04
CA SER A 60 6.83 8.09 -1.78
C SER A 60 7.03 7.04 -0.69
N LEU A 61 8.12 7.12 0.06
CA LEU A 61 8.45 6.17 1.12
C LEU A 61 9.42 6.77 2.14
N ALA A 62 9.35 6.28 3.38
CA ALA A 62 10.42 6.44 4.33
C ALA A 62 11.47 5.33 4.09
N TRP A 63 12.73 5.69 4.08
CA TRP A 63 13.83 4.77 3.81
C TRP A 63 15.03 5.05 4.71
N ARG A 64 15.70 3.98 5.16
CA ARG A 64 16.90 4.04 5.99
C ARG A 64 17.92 3.02 5.52
N HIS A 65 19.12 3.48 5.18
CA HIS A 65 20.27 2.58 5.04
C HIS A 65 20.76 2.16 6.42
N VAL A 66 20.96 0.86 6.63
CA VAL A 66 21.40 0.32 7.93
C VAL A 66 22.87 -0.08 7.88
N SER A 67 23.27 -0.84 6.88
CA SER A 67 24.67 -1.27 6.73
C SER A 67 25.00 -1.69 5.30
N GLY A 68 26.30 -1.73 4.99
CA GLY A 68 26.82 -2.14 3.70
C GLY A 68 27.27 -0.98 2.81
N THR A 69 27.54 -1.23 1.53
CA THR A 69 28.17 -0.25 0.61
C THR A 69 27.24 0.37 -0.42
N GLY A 70 26.00 -0.14 -0.56
CA GLY A 70 25.02 0.44 -1.48
C GLY A 70 23.69 -0.31 -1.45
N SER A 71 22.60 0.40 -1.68
CA SER A 71 21.25 -0.15 -1.77
C SER A 71 20.38 0.72 -2.66
N ASN A 72 19.30 0.16 -3.19
CA ASN A 72 18.34 0.90 -3.99
C ASN A 72 17.05 1.09 -3.17
N ALA A 73 16.75 2.33 -2.85
CA ALA A 73 15.51 2.69 -2.14
C ALA A 73 14.28 2.44 -3.02
N ALA A 74 14.37 2.82 -4.29
CA ALA A 74 13.29 2.64 -5.26
C ALA A 74 13.86 2.41 -6.66
N ILE A 75 13.26 1.50 -7.41
CA ILE A 75 13.59 1.23 -8.81
C ILE A 75 12.29 1.27 -9.62
N PHE A 76 12.28 2.08 -10.67
CA PHE A 76 11.17 2.21 -11.60
C PHE A 76 11.36 1.26 -12.78
N ARG A 77 10.49 0.27 -12.94
CA ARG A 77 10.66 -0.81 -13.91
C ARG A 77 9.44 -1.05 -14.80
N GLU A 78 9.73 -1.47 -16.02
CA GLU A 78 8.80 -2.15 -16.93
C GLU A 78 9.28 -3.60 -17.07
N GLY A 79 8.67 -4.53 -16.31
CA GLY A 79 9.16 -5.90 -16.22
C GLY A 79 10.61 -5.95 -15.72
N SER A 80 11.55 -6.40 -16.58
CA SER A 80 12.98 -6.43 -16.28
C SER A 80 13.73 -5.13 -16.64
N THR A 81 13.11 -4.25 -17.44
CA THR A 81 13.72 -3.01 -17.89
C THR A 81 13.71 -1.96 -16.79
N VAL A 82 14.85 -1.42 -16.43
CA VAL A 82 15.00 -0.35 -15.42
C VAL A 82 15.05 0.98 -16.13
N HIS A 83 14.08 1.88 -15.83
CA HIS A 83 14.08 3.25 -16.35
C HIS A 83 14.88 4.20 -15.46
N ALA A 84 14.67 4.11 -14.15
CA ALA A 84 15.37 4.94 -13.17
C ALA A 84 15.53 4.23 -11.82
N THR A 85 16.49 4.69 -11.03
CA THR A 85 16.83 4.12 -9.72
C THR A 85 17.18 5.23 -8.73
N CYS A 86 16.61 5.16 -7.53
CA CYS A 86 17.09 5.89 -6.37
C CYS A 86 17.99 4.96 -5.56
N SER A 87 19.28 5.29 -5.53
CA SER A 87 20.33 4.45 -4.95
C SER A 87 21.07 5.18 -3.84
N TRP A 88 21.54 4.45 -2.84
CA TRP A 88 22.46 4.97 -1.83
C TRP A 88 23.84 4.31 -1.99
N SER A 89 24.91 5.11 -1.95
CA SER A 89 26.29 4.64 -1.91
C SER A 89 27.19 5.73 -1.33
N GLY A 90 28.14 5.35 -0.46
CA GLY A 90 29.15 6.27 0.05
C GLY A 90 28.60 7.52 0.74
N ASN A 91 27.55 7.39 1.56
CA ASN A 91 26.87 8.50 2.24
C ASN A 91 26.18 9.49 1.28
N THR A 92 25.72 9.00 0.14
CA THR A 92 25.00 9.82 -0.83
C THR A 92 23.81 9.06 -1.40
N LEU A 93 22.64 9.71 -1.43
CA LEU A 93 21.48 9.29 -2.20
C LEU A 93 21.55 9.88 -3.59
N TYR A 94 21.36 9.05 -4.60
CA TYR A 94 21.35 9.41 -6.02
C TYR A 94 20.02 9.04 -6.63
N PHE A 95 19.51 9.89 -7.52
CA PHE A 95 18.46 9.50 -8.44
C PHE A 95 18.98 9.64 -9.87
N ASN A 96 19.07 8.53 -10.58
CA ASN A 96 19.58 8.46 -11.95
C ASN A 96 18.69 7.54 -12.80
N GLY A 97 18.61 7.82 -14.09
CA GLY A 97 18.07 6.90 -15.08
C GLY A 97 19.15 6.31 -15.98
N ALA A 98 18.77 5.32 -16.79
CA ALA A 98 19.67 4.75 -17.77
C ALA A 98 20.03 5.75 -18.89
N SER A 99 19.08 6.65 -19.22
CA SER A 99 19.22 7.65 -20.29
C SER A 99 19.48 9.07 -19.79
N PHE A 100 19.55 9.29 -18.47
CA PHE A 100 19.79 10.63 -17.91
C PHE A 100 20.60 10.57 -16.62
N THR A 101 21.36 11.65 -16.37
CA THR A 101 21.97 11.91 -15.08
C THR A 101 21.02 12.76 -14.25
N GLY A 102 20.66 12.29 -13.09
CA GLY A 102 19.73 13.01 -12.21
C GLY A 102 20.46 13.83 -11.15
N ALA A 103 20.02 13.72 -9.90
CA ALA A 103 20.50 14.53 -8.80
C ALA A 103 20.96 13.67 -7.62
N SER A 104 21.73 14.28 -6.70
CA SER A 104 22.21 13.59 -5.51
C SER A 104 22.24 14.51 -4.30
N VAL A 105 22.17 13.91 -3.11
CA VAL A 105 22.23 14.60 -1.82
C VAL A 105 22.98 13.73 -0.81
N SER A 106 23.72 14.39 0.09
CA SER A 106 24.40 13.71 1.20
C SER A 106 23.38 13.06 2.13
N ALA A 107 23.62 11.80 2.50
CA ALA A 107 22.76 11.02 3.38
C ALA A 107 23.61 10.09 4.24
N SER A 108 23.31 10.04 5.54
CA SER A 108 24.05 9.22 6.50
C SER A 108 23.38 7.88 6.73
N SER A 109 24.16 6.84 7.00
CA SER A 109 23.65 5.55 7.44
C SER A 109 22.96 5.67 8.81
N GLY A 110 21.92 4.88 9.03
CA GLY A 110 21.13 4.85 10.28
C GLY A 110 20.07 5.95 10.40
N ILE A 111 20.03 6.90 9.49
CA ILE A 111 19.07 8.01 9.48
C ILE A 111 17.92 7.69 8.51
N TRP A 112 16.69 7.96 8.96
CA TRP A 112 15.51 7.90 8.11
C TRP A 112 15.43 9.12 7.19
N TYR A 113 15.07 8.88 5.94
CA TYR A 113 14.81 9.89 4.92
C TYR A 113 13.45 9.63 4.29
N HIS A 114 12.61 10.67 4.23
CA HIS A 114 11.45 10.63 3.36
C HIS A 114 11.91 10.90 1.92
N ILE A 115 11.64 9.98 1.03
CA ILE A 115 11.99 10.04 -0.40
C ILE A 115 10.69 10.13 -1.20
N GLU A 116 10.58 11.15 -2.05
CA GLU A 116 9.48 11.25 -3.02
C GLU A 116 10.06 11.48 -4.41
N ILE A 117 9.68 10.61 -5.35
CA ILE A 117 10.14 10.68 -6.74
C ILE A 117 8.92 10.61 -7.65
N ASP A 118 8.69 11.69 -8.40
CA ASP A 118 7.74 11.73 -9.52
C ASP A 118 8.54 11.53 -10.82
N LEU A 119 8.23 10.47 -11.57
CA LEU A 119 8.88 10.12 -12.82
C LEU A 119 7.85 9.96 -13.93
N THR A 120 8.02 10.68 -15.02
CA THR A 120 7.35 10.42 -16.30
C THR A 120 8.34 9.75 -17.23
N VAL A 121 8.05 8.51 -17.62
CA VAL A 121 8.87 7.72 -18.55
C VAL A 121 8.43 8.02 -19.98
N ALA A 122 9.32 8.63 -20.73
CA ALA A 122 9.13 8.91 -22.15
C ALA A 122 10.47 9.22 -22.84
N ASN A 123 10.50 9.08 -24.16
CA ASN A 123 11.61 9.59 -24.97
C ASN A 123 11.60 11.13 -24.97
N SER A 124 12.79 11.72 -25.17
CA SER A 124 12.92 13.17 -25.35
C SER A 124 11.99 13.67 -26.47
N PRO A 125 11.29 14.81 -26.30
CA PRO A 125 11.38 15.78 -25.18
C PRO A 125 10.30 15.61 -24.10
N ASN A 126 9.71 14.43 -23.91
CA ASN A 126 8.50 14.27 -23.11
C ASN A 126 8.74 13.68 -21.71
N GLY A 127 9.94 13.18 -21.42
CA GLY A 127 10.28 12.66 -20.10
C GLY A 127 10.52 13.77 -19.08
N ALA A 128 10.26 13.45 -17.81
CA ALA A 128 10.43 14.39 -16.71
C ALA A 128 10.66 13.65 -15.39
N TYR A 129 11.34 14.28 -14.44
CA TYR A 129 11.37 13.83 -13.07
C TYR A 129 11.38 14.97 -12.06
N THR A 130 10.96 14.68 -10.84
CA THR A 130 11.21 15.48 -9.63
C THR A 130 11.64 14.52 -8.53
N PHE A 131 12.81 14.78 -7.94
CA PHE A 131 13.37 14.02 -6.82
C PHE A 131 13.42 14.89 -5.58
N LYS A 132 12.77 14.46 -4.50
CA LYS A 132 12.75 15.16 -3.22
C LYS A 132 13.27 14.22 -2.11
N VAL A 133 13.96 14.81 -1.16
CA VAL A 133 14.37 14.19 0.10
C VAL A 133 13.97 15.11 1.24
N ASN A 134 13.22 14.60 2.23
CA ASN A 134 12.67 15.37 3.35
C ASN A 134 11.97 16.66 2.89
N GLN A 135 11.10 16.54 1.88
CA GLN A 135 10.32 17.62 1.24
C GLN A 135 11.14 18.62 0.38
N GLN A 136 12.46 18.60 0.46
CA GLN A 136 13.29 19.48 -0.37
C GLN A 136 13.48 18.90 -1.76
N VAL A 137 13.26 19.69 -2.80
CA VAL A 137 13.59 19.32 -4.18
C VAL A 137 15.11 19.29 -4.33
N ILE A 138 15.65 18.09 -4.54
CA ILE A 138 17.08 17.86 -4.77
C ILE A 138 17.41 18.05 -6.24
N GLY A 139 16.49 17.64 -7.12
CA GLY A 139 16.61 17.85 -8.55
C GLY A 139 15.31 17.64 -9.29
N SER A 140 15.20 18.30 -10.43
CA SER A 140 14.09 18.12 -11.36
C SER A 140 14.54 18.44 -12.78
N ALA A 141 13.94 17.76 -13.74
CA ALA A 141 14.13 18.05 -15.15
C ALA A 141 12.86 17.75 -15.94
N THR A 142 12.68 18.46 -17.04
CA THR A 142 11.63 18.24 -18.03
C THR A 142 12.22 18.26 -19.43
N GLY A 143 11.55 17.67 -20.40
CA GLY A 143 12.03 17.66 -21.78
C GLY A 143 13.23 16.74 -22.01
N ILE A 144 13.43 15.75 -21.17
CA ILE A 144 14.56 14.82 -21.24
C ILE A 144 14.11 13.43 -21.70
N ASP A 145 15.06 12.57 -22.05
CA ASP A 145 14.85 11.15 -22.25
C ASP A 145 14.93 10.42 -20.88
N THR A 146 13.83 9.83 -20.47
CA THR A 146 13.76 9.04 -19.24
C THR A 146 13.46 7.56 -19.53
N GLN A 147 13.24 7.21 -20.79
CA GLN A 147 12.90 5.87 -21.21
C GLN A 147 14.15 5.06 -21.54
N ASN A 148 14.27 3.88 -20.95
CA ASN A 148 15.33 2.92 -21.29
C ASN A 148 14.74 1.75 -22.08
N GLY A 149 14.34 1.98 -23.32
CA GLY A 149 13.65 0.96 -24.11
C GLY A 149 12.24 0.65 -23.60
N GLY A 150 11.71 -0.51 -23.99
CA GLY A 150 10.36 -0.92 -23.61
C GLY A 150 9.25 -0.06 -24.25
N THR A 151 8.06 -0.08 -23.65
CA THR A 151 6.90 0.69 -24.12
C THR A 151 6.74 2.05 -23.41
N GLY A 152 7.62 2.34 -22.44
CA GLY A 152 7.60 3.60 -21.69
C GLY A 152 6.59 3.63 -20.56
N VAL A 153 6.37 2.48 -19.91
CA VAL A 153 5.51 2.38 -18.73
C VAL A 153 6.28 1.91 -17.50
N ILE A 154 5.73 2.18 -16.35
CA ILE A 154 6.15 1.64 -15.06
C ILE A 154 5.05 0.66 -14.64
N ASN A 155 5.40 -0.59 -14.40
CA ASN A 155 4.48 -1.64 -13.96
C ASN A 155 4.99 -2.44 -12.77
N THR A 156 6.14 -2.05 -12.23
CA THR A 156 6.75 -2.72 -11.08
C THR A 156 7.46 -1.70 -10.19
N PHE A 157 7.07 -1.66 -8.93
CA PHE A 157 7.88 -1.09 -7.86
C PHE A 157 8.92 -2.12 -7.42
N CYS A 158 10.13 -1.66 -7.16
CA CYS A 158 11.20 -2.53 -6.71
C CYS A 158 12.11 -1.80 -5.73
N THR A 159 12.57 -2.51 -4.73
CA THR A 159 13.67 -2.13 -3.85
C THR A 159 14.71 -3.23 -3.86
N SER A 160 15.99 -2.92 -3.70
CA SER A 160 17.01 -3.95 -3.73
C SER A 160 18.22 -3.61 -2.87
N THR A 161 18.84 -4.67 -2.36
CA THR A 161 20.13 -4.61 -1.68
C THR A 161 21.05 -5.65 -2.31
N SER A 162 22.33 -5.34 -2.41
CA SER A 162 23.35 -6.32 -2.78
C SER A 162 23.85 -7.09 -1.55
N THR A 163 24.80 -7.98 -1.77
CA THR A 163 25.40 -8.81 -0.70
C THR A 163 25.92 -7.94 0.44
N ASN A 164 25.62 -8.33 1.67
CA ASN A 164 25.99 -7.64 2.92
C ASN A 164 25.41 -6.23 3.11
N GLN A 165 24.30 -5.94 2.44
CA GLN A 165 23.62 -4.66 2.60
C GLN A 165 22.28 -4.86 3.26
N ILE A 166 21.91 -3.91 4.11
CA ILE A 166 20.64 -3.89 4.83
C ILE A 166 20.03 -2.52 4.69
N CYS A 167 18.76 -2.48 4.34
CA CYS A 167 17.94 -1.27 4.44
C CYS A 167 16.58 -1.56 5.02
N ASP A 168 15.95 -0.51 5.52
CA ASP A 168 14.58 -0.50 6.01
C ASP A 168 13.74 0.41 5.12
N ILE A 169 12.49 0.00 4.90
CA ILE A 169 11.47 0.79 4.21
C ILE A 169 10.21 0.85 5.05
N ASP A 170 9.54 2.01 4.99
CA ASP A 170 8.31 2.30 5.73
C ASP A 170 7.45 3.30 4.96
N ASP A 171 6.18 3.44 5.34
CA ASP A 171 5.27 4.48 4.83
C ASP A 171 5.22 4.57 3.28
N LEU A 172 5.13 3.42 2.60
CA LEU A 172 5.12 3.37 1.14
C LEU A 172 3.78 3.84 0.57
N VAL A 173 3.83 4.81 -0.33
CA VAL A 173 2.67 5.27 -1.13
C VAL A 173 3.04 5.32 -2.61
N LEU A 174 2.24 4.67 -3.45
CA LEU A 174 2.41 4.65 -4.90
C LEU A 174 1.26 5.37 -5.59
N ILE A 175 1.58 6.39 -6.41
CA ILE A 175 0.59 7.23 -7.10
C ILE A 175 0.76 7.06 -8.60
N LYS A 176 -0.25 6.48 -9.23
CA LYS A 176 -0.36 6.36 -10.68
C LYS A 176 -0.77 7.71 -11.29
N GLY A 177 -0.15 8.12 -12.40
CA GLY A 177 -0.38 9.42 -13.03
C GLY A 177 0.35 10.57 -12.35
N GLY A 178 1.19 10.28 -11.34
CA GLY A 178 2.02 11.26 -10.64
C GLY A 178 1.26 12.17 -9.67
N GLY A 179 2.02 12.95 -8.93
CA GLY A 179 1.51 13.86 -7.90
C GLY A 179 2.38 13.82 -6.66
N SER A 180 2.03 14.56 -5.62
CA SER A 180 2.77 14.59 -4.35
C SER A 180 1.83 14.35 -3.19
N VAL A 181 2.22 13.50 -2.26
CA VAL A 181 1.52 13.31 -0.98
C VAL A 181 2.20 14.07 0.16
N GLY A 182 3.40 14.58 -0.10
CA GLY A 182 4.22 15.24 0.91
C GLY A 182 4.85 14.22 1.88
N ASP A 183 5.31 14.70 3.02
CA ASP A 183 5.80 13.88 4.12
C ASP A 183 4.58 13.24 4.81
N CYS A 184 4.15 12.13 4.27
CA CYS A 184 3.02 11.37 4.79
C CYS A 184 3.50 10.13 5.54
N ARG A 185 2.64 9.62 6.37
CA ARG A 185 2.79 8.30 6.99
C ARG A 185 1.55 7.46 6.80
N VAL A 186 1.71 6.16 6.83
CA VAL A 186 0.64 5.18 6.86
C VAL A 186 0.40 4.80 8.32
N ILE A 187 -0.81 5.04 8.81
CA ILE A 187 -1.20 4.69 10.18
C ILE A 187 -2.09 3.47 10.10
N THR A 188 -1.60 2.35 10.60
CA THR A 188 -2.35 1.11 10.69
C THR A 188 -3.11 1.07 12.00
N GLN A 189 -4.37 0.68 11.95
CA GLN A 189 -5.22 0.46 13.12
C GLN A 189 -5.91 -0.88 13.01
N TYR A 190 -6.22 -1.44 14.17
CA TYR A 190 -6.90 -2.73 14.33
C TYR A 190 -8.25 -2.52 15.01
N PRO A 191 -9.24 -3.40 14.78
CA PRO A 191 -10.51 -3.36 15.48
C PRO A 191 -10.36 -3.23 16.98
N SER A 192 -11.17 -2.38 17.60
CA SER A 192 -11.21 -2.16 19.06
C SER A 192 -12.60 -2.32 19.63
N GLY A 193 -13.58 -2.52 18.77
CA GLY A 193 -14.98 -2.75 19.14
C GLY A 193 -15.79 -3.28 17.96
N ASN A 194 -16.97 -3.80 18.27
CA ASN A 194 -17.91 -4.22 17.25
C ASN A 194 -18.71 -3.02 16.71
N GLY A 195 -18.92 -3.01 15.39
CA GLY A 195 -19.96 -2.25 14.73
C GLY A 195 -21.19 -3.13 14.46
N GLN A 196 -21.46 -3.46 13.18
CA GLN A 196 -22.48 -4.44 12.79
C GLN A 196 -21.93 -5.86 12.95
N THR A 197 -22.65 -6.74 13.66
CA THR A 197 -22.22 -8.12 13.95
C THR A 197 -23.19 -9.12 13.31
N ASN A 198 -22.88 -9.56 12.09
CA ASN A 198 -23.71 -10.53 11.37
C ASN A 198 -22.92 -11.81 10.98
N PHE A 199 -21.66 -11.88 11.34
CA PHE A 199 -20.83 -13.07 11.15
C PHE A 199 -20.78 -13.86 12.45
N ALA A 200 -20.49 -15.14 12.36
CA ALA A 200 -20.21 -15.98 13.51
C ALA A 200 -18.71 -15.96 13.84
N GLY A 201 -18.37 -15.82 15.10
CA GLY A 201 -17.00 -15.97 15.56
C GLY A 201 -16.54 -17.42 15.55
N SER A 202 -15.24 -17.65 15.45
CA SER A 202 -14.62 -18.99 15.58
C SER A 202 -14.84 -19.60 16.96
N ASP A 203 -15.10 -18.78 17.97
CA ASP A 203 -15.47 -19.15 19.33
C ASP A 203 -16.97 -19.54 19.51
N GLY A 204 -17.76 -19.40 18.45
CA GLY A 204 -19.17 -19.78 18.41
C GLY A 204 -20.16 -18.72 18.88
N ASN A 205 -19.72 -17.47 19.12
CA ASN A 205 -20.58 -16.36 19.48
C ASN A 205 -20.48 -15.18 18.48
N GLN A 206 -21.12 -14.05 18.78
CA GLN A 206 -21.10 -12.80 17.98
C GLN A 206 -20.92 -11.56 18.87
N THR A 207 -20.49 -11.76 20.11
CA THR A 207 -20.52 -10.66 21.11
C THR A 207 -19.26 -9.80 21.03
N ASP A 208 -18.15 -10.41 20.69
CA ASP A 208 -16.81 -9.83 20.75
C ASP A 208 -15.96 -10.20 19.52
N ASN A 209 -16.61 -10.26 18.36
CA ASN A 209 -16.00 -10.61 17.08
C ASN A 209 -14.74 -9.78 16.75
N TYR A 210 -14.65 -8.55 17.23
CA TYR A 210 -13.47 -7.71 17.01
C TYR A 210 -12.20 -8.32 17.62
N LEU A 211 -12.29 -9.07 18.74
CA LEU A 211 -11.16 -9.76 19.37
C LEU A 211 -10.64 -10.95 18.56
N LEU A 212 -11.38 -11.37 17.53
CA LEU A 212 -11.00 -12.46 16.65
C LEU A 212 -10.32 -11.98 15.35
N VAL A 213 -10.12 -10.67 15.23
CA VAL A 213 -9.58 -10.03 14.03
C VAL A 213 -8.75 -8.76 14.34
N ASP A 214 -8.21 -8.66 15.56
CA ASP A 214 -7.46 -7.48 16.06
C ASP A 214 -5.94 -7.69 16.11
N GLU A 215 -5.42 -8.70 15.44
CA GLU A 215 -4.00 -9.06 15.48
C GLU A 215 -3.10 -7.99 14.86
N ALA A 216 -2.21 -7.47 15.71
CA ALA A 216 -1.32 -6.36 15.36
C ALA A 216 -0.10 -6.72 14.49
N ALA A 217 0.10 -7.98 14.13
CA ALA A 217 1.29 -8.39 13.38
C ALA A 217 1.02 -9.55 12.41
N GLY A 218 -0.11 -9.46 11.72
CA GLY A 218 -0.55 -10.46 10.76
C GLY A 218 -1.60 -11.40 11.34
N HIS A 219 -2.37 -12.00 10.44
CA HIS A 219 -3.48 -12.87 10.82
C HIS A 219 -3.04 -14.20 11.46
N ASN A 220 -3.84 -14.70 12.39
CA ASN A 220 -3.64 -15.98 13.11
C ASN A 220 -4.14 -17.20 12.32
N SER A 221 -4.43 -17.06 11.04
CA SER A 221 -4.95 -18.11 10.17
C SER A 221 -6.28 -18.69 10.68
N ASP A 222 -6.34 -20.00 10.93
CA ASP A 222 -7.56 -20.69 11.37
C ASP A 222 -7.72 -20.76 12.91
N THR A 223 -6.93 -19.99 13.65
CA THR A 223 -7.04 -19.94 15.11
C THR A 223 -8.16 -18.98 15.52
N ASP A 224 -8.13 -17.77 15.00
CA ASP A 224 -9.09 -16.72 15.27
C ASP A 224 -9.63 -16.16 13.94
N TYR A 225 -10.95 -16.18 13.77
CA TYR A 225 -11.59 -15.66 12.55
C TYR A 225 -13.08 -15.41 12.77
N VAL A 226 -13.66 -14.66 11.88
CA VAL A 226 -15.11 -14.55 11.73
C VAL A 226 -15.57 -15.15 10.42
N VAL A 227 -16.76 -15.76 10.39
CA VAL A 227 -17.28 -16.43 9.21
C VAL A 227 -18.65 -15.88 8.81
N GLY A 228 -18.74 -15.36 7.59
CA GLY A 228 -19.98 -14.93 6.97
C GLY A 228 -20.49 -15.96 5.96
N SER A 229 -21.69 -16.50 6.14
CA SER A 229 -22.31 -17.47 5.24
C SER A 229 -23.50 -16.92 4.48
N VAL A 230 -24.13 -15.86 4.99
CA VAL A 230 -25.33 -15.27 4.42
C VAL A 230 -24.94 -14.13 3.49
N ARG A 231 -25.46 -14.19 2.27
CA ARG A 231 -25.23 -13.16 1.26
C ARG A 231 -25.80 -11.80 1.68
N GLY A 232 -24.97 -10.76 1.56
CA GLY A 232 -25.32 -9.40 1.95
C GLY A 232 -25.18 -9.14 3.44
N SER A 233 -24.79 -10.15 4.25
CA SER A 233 -24.44 -9.90 5.65
C SER A 233 -23.16 -9.07 5.75
N ARG A 234 -23.10 -8.21 6.76
CA ARG A 234 -22.01 -7.28 7.02
C ARG A 234 -21.44 -7.50 8.38
N GLU A 235 -20.15 -7.40 8.47
CA GLU A 235 -19.41 -7.33 9.72
C GLU A 235 -18.57 -6.07 9.67
N THR A 236 -18.78 -5.16 10.59
CA THR A 236 -18.02 -3.91 10.70
C THR A 236 -17.52 -3.73 12.11
N TYR A 237 -16.44 -2.97 12.24
CA TYR A 237 -15.74 -2.77 13.50
C TYR A 237 -15.54 -1.28 13.76
N ASP A 238 -15.48 -0.95 15.03
CA ASP A 238 -14.97 0.31 15.53
C ASP A 238 -13.45 0.24 15.66
N PHE A 239 -12.78 1.36 15.48
CA PHE A 239 -11.32 1.48 15.55
C PHE A 239 -10.95 2.61 16.52
N PRO A 240 -9.76 2.57 17.12
CA PRO A 240 -9.31 3.67 17.97
C PRO A 240 -9.30 5.00 17.20
N ASP A 241 -9.60 6.08 17.90
CA ASP A 241 -9.52 7.41 17.30
C ASP A 241 -8.11 7.71 16.80
N LEU A 242 -8.01 8.28 15.58
CA LEU A 242 -6.77 8.81 15.05
C LEU A 242 -6.34 10.02 15.89
N GLY A 243 -5.38 9.82 16.78
CA GLY A 243 -4.82 10.86 17.66
C GLY A 243 -3.81 11.78 16.98
N VAL A 244 -3.99 12.08 15.68
CA VAL A 244 -3.05 12.88 14.87
C VAL A 244 -3.75 14.11 14.29
N THR A 245 -2.96 15.05 13.81
CA THR A 245 -3.42 16.21 13.06
C THR A 245 -2.90 16.17 11.63
N GLY A 246 -3.65 16.69 10.69
CA GLY A 246 -3.25 16.74 9.27
C GLY A 246 -4.42 16.46 8.32
N SER A 247 -4.09 16.31 7.05
CA SER A 247 -5.05 15.95 6.00
C SER A 247 -4.88 14.47 5.64
N VAL A 248 -5.99 13.76 5.62
CA VAL A 248 -6.02 12.36 5.16
C VAL A 248 -6.01 12.33 3.64
N ARG A 249 -5.15 11.50 3.06
CA ARG A 249 -5.01 11.34 1.61
C ARG A 249 -5.78 10.15 1.07
N CYS A 250 -5.89 9.10 1.88
CA CYS A 250 -6.56 7.86 1.49
C CYS A 250 -6.87 7.06 2.76
N VAL A 251 -7.96 6.32 2.73
CA VAL A 251 -8.27 5.24 3.67
C VAL A 251 -8.12 3.93 2.93
N SER A 252 -7.34 2.99 3.47
CA SER A 252 -7.19 1.64 2.96
C SER A 252 -7.87 0.65 3.89
N ILE A 253 -8.77 -0.17 3.37
CA ILE A 253 -9.37 -1.28 4.11
C ILE A 253 -8.78 -2.56 3.54
N VAL A 254 -8.14 -3.37 4.37
CA VAL A 254 -7.42 -4.59 3.96
C VAL A 254 -8.04 -5.81 4.64
N PRO A 255 -9.18 -6.32 4.20
CA PRO A 255 -9.70 -7.58 4.69
C PRO A 255 -8.80 -8.74 4.22
N VAL A 256 -8.34 -9.54 5.17
CA VAL A 256 -7.63 -10.78 4.89
C VAL A 256 -8.64 -11.93 4.97
N SER A 257 -8.90 -12.57 3.85
CA SER A 257 -9.98 -13.56 3.77
C SER A 257 -9.59 -14.81 2.99
N LYS A 258 -10.21 -15.94 3.34
CA LYS A 258 -10.18 -17.18 2.57
C LYS A 258 -11.57 -17.76 2.38
N ARG A 259 -11.68 -18.75 1.56
CA ARG A 259 -12.89 -19.54 1.34
C ARG A 259 -12.75 -20.94 1.97
N ASP A 260 -13.75 -21.36 2.73
CA ASP A 260 -13.79 -22.69 3.37
C ASP A 260 -14.46 -23.78 2.53
N GLY A 261 -15.13 -23.42 1.44
CA GLY A 261 -15.87 -24.33 0.57
C GLY A 261 -15.41 -24.33 -0.87
N THR A 262 -16.06 -25.14 -1.72
CA THR A 262 -15.77 -25.22 -3.17
C THR A 262 -16.49 -24.16 -4.01
N ALA A 263 -17.57 -23.58 -3.48
CA ALA A 263 -18.32 -22.54 -4.20
C ALA A 263 -17.56 -21.23 -4.25
N ALA A 264 -17.55 -20.56 -5.40
CA ALA A 264 -16.99 -19.23 -5.53
C ALA A 264 -17.70 -18.27 -4.56
N ARG A 265 -16.93 -17.50 -3.81
CA ARG A 265 -17.39 -16.47 -2.87
C ARG A 265 -16.71 -15.15 -3.23
N ARG A 266 -17.39 -14.07 -2.92
CA ARG A 266 -16.86 -12.72 -3.05
C ARG A 266 -16.97 -12.01 -1.72
N THR A 267 -16.00 -11.19 -1.41
CA THR A 267 -16.05 -10.25 -0.30
C THR A 267 -15.94 -8.83 -0.86
N THR A 268 -16.50 -7.87 -0.16
CA THR A 268 -16.29 -6.45 -0.45
C THR A 268 -16.02 -5.73 0.86
N SER A 269 -15.18 -4.70 0.83
CA SER A 269 -15.05 -3.82 1.97
C SER A 269 -16.32 -3.00 2.18
N VAL A 270 -16.60 -2.65 3.43
CA VAL A 270 -17.74 -1.82 3.82
C VAL A 270 -17.25 -0.68 4.67
N ILE A 271 -17.81 0.49 4.40
CA ILE A 271 -17.71 1.66 5.27
C ILE A 271 -19.10 1.98 5.77
N HIS A 272 -19.32 1.88 7.07
CA HIS A 272 -20.53 2.39 7.71
C HIS A 272 -20.27 3.83 8.12
N ARG A 273 -21.01 4.77 7.49
CA ARG A 273 -20.81 6.20 7.68
C ARG A 273 -22.14 6.90 7.83
N GLY A 274 -22.37 7.58 8.97
CA GLY A 274 -23.66 8.15 9.29
C GLY A 274 -24.73 7.07 9.52
N LEU A 275 -25.74 6.98 8.66
CA LEU A 275 -26.80 5.97 8.71
C LEU A 275 -26.76 5.03 7.50
N ALA A 276 -25.68 5.00 6.76
CA ALA A 276 -25.59 4.26 5.50
C ALA A 276 -24.31 3.40 5.42
N ASP A 277 -24.42 2.31 4.67
CA ASP A 277 -23.31 1.44 4.31
C ASP A 277 -22.86 1.73 2.88
N TYR A 278 -21.57 1.89 2.69
CA TYR A 278 -20.93 2.09 1.39
C TYR A 278 -20.05 0.88 1.08
N ASP A 279 -20.52 0.06 0.14
CA ASP A 279 -19.80 -1.14 -0.29
C ASP A 279 -18.73 -0.76 -1.32
N GLY A 280 -17.53 -1.30 -1.17
CA GLY A 280 -16.49 -1.28 -2.21
C GLY A 280 -16.82 -2.20 -3.39
N TRP A 281 -15.86 -2.38 -4.29
CA TRP A 281 -16.00 -3.41 -5.33
C TRP A 281 -15.77 -4.81 -4.74
N SER A 282 -16.44 -5.80 -5.35
CA SER A 282 -16.37 -7.18 -4.88
C SER A 282 -15.12 -7.88 -5.39
N GLU A 283 -14.37 -8.47 -4.48
CA GLU A 283 -13.22 -9.33 -4.77
C GLU A 283 -13.59 -10.81 -4.68
N LEU A 284 -13.11 -11.60 -5.63
CA LEU A 284 -13.32 -13.05 -5.63
C LEU A 284 -12.34 -13.72 -4.67
N SER A 285 -12.82 -14.27 -3.58
CA SER A 285 -12.02 -15.18 -2.75
C SER A 285 -11.88 -16.52 -3.45
N THR A 286 -10.72 -16.79 -4.04
CA THR A 286 -10.51 -17.92 -4.96
C THR A 286 -9.87 -19.14 -4.34
N GLY A 287 -9.32 -19.06 -3.12
CA GLY A 287 -8.49 -20.12 -2.54
C GLY A 287 -8.84 -20.55 -1.13
N ALA A 288 -8.22 -21.64 -0.72
CA ALA A 288 -8.19 -22.10 0.66
C ALA A 288 -7.14 -21.35 1.50
N ASN A 289 -6.37 -20.47 0.87
CA ASN A 289 -5.37 -19.64 1.55
C ASN A 289 -5.96 -18.26 1.84
N TYR A 290 -5.51 -17.64 2.92
CA TYR A 290 -5.80 -16.25 3.23
C TYR A 290 -5.18 -15.33 2.18
N VAL A 291 -5.95 -14.37 1.71
CA VAL A 291 -5.52 -13.37 0.72
C VAL A 291 -6.00 -11.99 1.20
N PRO A 292 -5.10 -11.04 1.35
CA PRO A 292 -5.46 -9.65 1.60
C PRO A 292 -6.01 -8.99 0.33
N ASN A 293 -7.06 -8.21 0.48
CA ASN A 293 -7.70 -7.46 -0.61
C ASN A 293 -7.82 -6.00 -0.20
N ALA A 294 -6.84 -5.17 -0.56
CA ALA A 294 -6.84 -3.76 -0.23
C ALA A 294 -7.82 -2.95 -1.08
N HIS A 295 -8.72 -2.25 -0.44
CA HIS A 295 -9.63 -1.29 -1.06
C HIS A 295 -9.27 0.13 -0.62
N LEU A 296 -8.95 0.99 -1.59
CA LEU A 296 -8.47 2.35 -1.38
C LEU A 296 -9.60 3.36 -1.61
N TYR A 297 -9.80 4.27 -0.66
CA TYR A 297 -10.81 5.32 -0.70
C TYR A 297 -10.12 6.68 -0.53
N GLU A 298 -9.88 7.40 -1.62
CA GLU A 298 -9.31 8.75 -1.58
C GLU A 298 -10.29 9.80 -1.07
N ASN A 299 -11.59 9.52 -1.17
CA ASN A 299 -12.66 10.41 -0.71
C ASN A 299 -13.62 9.69 0.23
N ASP A 300 -14.22 10.43 1.16
CA ASP A 300 -15.33 9.97 2.00
C ASP A 300 -16.52 9.62 1.11
N PRO A 301 -17.03 8.37 1.13
CA PRO A 301 -18.12 7.94 0.27
C PRO A 301 -19.46 8.62 0.58
N LEU A 302 -19.65 9.16 1.79
CA LEU A 302 -20.85 9.90 2.15
C LEU A 302 -20.90 11.28 1.49
N THR A 303 -19.77 11.98 1.47
CA THR A 303 -19.70 13.39 1.04
C THR A 303 -19.10 13.57 -0.35
N GLY A 304 -18.31 12.61 -0.83
CA GLY A 304 -17.49 12.72 -2.03
C GLY A 304 -16.29 13.66 -1.87
N ALA A 305 -16.07 14.24 -0.70
CA ALA A 305 -14.95 15.12 -0.39
C ALA A 305 -13.76 14.33 0.18
N SER A 306 -12.61 14.99 0.31
CA SER A 306 -11.46 14.39 1.04
C SER A 306 -11.85 14.06 2.47
N TRP A 307 -11.31 12.97 2.99
CA TRP A 307 -11.52 12.55 4.37
C TRP A 307 -11.00 13.59 5.37
N SER A 308 -11.77 13.82 6.43
CA SER A 308 -11.26 14.42 7.65
C SER A 308 -10.97 13.33 8.72
N ILE A 309 -10.14 13.66 9.70
CA ILE A 309 -9.89 12.76 10.84
C ILE A 309 -11.19 12.48 11.62
N ALA A 310 -12.04 13.48 11.79
CA ALA A 310 -13.34 13.33 12.45
C ALA A 310 -14.28 12.39 11.68
N ASP A 311 -14.21 12.39 10.35
CA ASP A 311 -15.00 11.48 9.52
C ASP A 311 -14.54 10.02 9.73
N ILE A 312 -13.24 9.78 9.78
CA ILE A 312 -12.69 8.45 10.05
C ILE A 312 -13.07 7.98 11.45
N ASN A 313 -12.84 8.82 12.47
CA ASN A 313 -13.15 8.50 13.87
C ASN A 313 -14.65 8.25 14.14
N SER A 314 -15.54 8.64 13.23
CA SER A 314 -16.98 8.41 13.32
C SER A 314 -17.50 7.33 12.37
N SER A 315 -16.62 6.60 11.72
CA SER A 315 -16.96 5.53 10.77
C SER A 315 -16.61 4.15 11.34
N TRP A 316 -17.37 3.13 10.94
CA TRP A 316 -16.98 1.74 11.12
C TRP A 316 -16.53 1.16 9.79
N PHE A 317 -15.55 0.28 9.84
CA PHE A 317 -14.98 -0.34 8.65
C PHE A 317 -15.06 -1.86 8.76
N GLY A 318 -15.24 -2.55 7.63
CA GLY A 318 -15.38 -4.00 7.66
C GLY A 318 -15.62 -4.64 6.31
N VAL A 319 -16.39 -5.72 6.31
CA VAL A 319 -16.61 -6.58 5.15
C VAL A 319 -18.09 -6.96 4.96
N CYS A 320 -18.44 -7.23 3.70
CA CYS A 320 -19.73 -7.80 3.30
C CYS A 320 -19.53 -9.06 2.50
N VAL A 321 -20.36 -10.09 2.73
CA VAL A 321 -20.41 -11.29 1.89
C VAL A 321 -21.21 -11.00 0.63
N ASP A 322 -20.57 -11.12 -0.51
CA ASP A 322 -21.12 -11.16 -1.89
C ASP A 322 -22.46 -10.43 -2.14
N ARG A 323 -22.39 -9.17 -2.51
CA ARG A 323 -23.48 -8.51 -3.22
C ARG A 323 -23.24 -8.66 -4.71
N ARG A 324 -23.93 -9.59 -5.41
CA ARG A 324 -23.90 -9.57 -6.88
C ARG A 324 -24.52 -8.25 -7.35
N SER A 325 -23.69 -7.41 -7.92
CA SER A 325 -24.16 -6.36 -8.79
C SER A 325 -24.83 -7.02 -9.99
N PHE A 326 -26.13 -6.87 -10.16
CA PHE A 326 -26.75 -7.12 -11.43
C PHE A 326 -26.28 -6.02 -12.37
N VAL A 327 -25.34 -6.32 -13.24
CA VAL A 327 -25.05 -5.45 -14.38
C VAL A 327 -26.18 -5.62 -15.37
N LEU A 328 -27.10 -4.67 -15.42
CA LEU A 328 -28.04 -4.54 -16.52
C LEU A 328 -27.26 -3.96 -17.71
N SER A 329 -26.76 -4.82 -18.59
CA SER A 329 -26.19 -4.38 -19.87
C SER A 329 -27.35 -4.11 -20.81
N ALA A 330 -27.75 -2.84 -20.93
CA ALA A 330 -28.64 -2.42 -22.02
C ALA A 330 -27.76 -2.18 -23.25
N VAL A 331 -27.88 -3.05 -24.28
CA VAL A 331 -27.39 -2.73 -25.61
C VAL A 331 -28.57 -2.00 -26.31
N VAL A 332 -28.40 -0.69 -26.47
CA VAL A 332 -29.30 0.12 -27.30
C VAL A 332 -28.70 0.16 -28.68
N ALA A 333 -29.42 -0.39 -29.70
CA ALA A 333 -29.09 -0.33 -31.13
C ALA A 333 -29.53 1.02 -31.70
#